data_233da63c0c2e6cc778a59bb5897ca63b
#
_entry.id   233da63c0c2e6cc778a59bb5897ca63b
#
_cell.length_a   1.000
_cell.length_b   1.000
_cell.length_c   1.000
_cell.angle_alpha   90.00
_cell.angle_beta   90.00
_cell.angle_gamma   90.00
#
_symmetry.space_group_name_H-M   'P 1'
#
loop_
_entity.id
_entity.type
_entity.pdbx_description
1 polymer ?
#
loop_
_entity_poly.entity_id
_entity_poly.type
_entity_poly.pdbx_seq_one_letter_code
_entity_poly.pdbx_strand_id
1 'polypeptide(L)' 'MRKKYYTKNVGVLLSDETYALLIEATDKAEETFSNFIRELIEDRLKEIKEKGE' A
#
# COMPACT_ATOMS: atom_id res chain seq x y z
N MET A 1 -22.53 2.36 -0.86
CA MET A 1 -21.48 2.02 -0.94
C MET A 1 -21.11 1.10 0.00
N ARG A 2 -20.29 0.33 -0.16
CA ARG A 2 -19.95 -0.51 0.69
C ARG A 2 -18.90 -0.11 1.49
N LYS A 3 -18.74 -0.49 2.65
CA LYS A 3 -17.70 -0.16 3.42
C LYS A 3 -16.70 -1.17 3.38
N LYS A 4 -15.48 -0.84 3.50
CA LYS A 4 -14.42 -1.77 3.55
C LYS A 4 -14.00 -1.92 4.96
N TYR A 5 -13.90 -3.15 5.40
CA TYR A 5 -13.45 -3.39 6.74
C TYR A 5 -12.03 -3.91 6.68
N TYR A 6 -11.12 -3.24 7.34
CA TYR A 6 -9.72 -3.62 7.33
C TYR A 6 -9.43 -4.47 8.55
N THR A 7 -9.76 -5.73 8.44
CA THR A 7 -9.60 -6.63 9.57
C THR A 7 -8.46 -7.63 9.41
N LYS A 8 -7.78 -7.61 8.30
CA LYS A 8 -6.68 -8.54 8.09
C LYS A 8 -5.35 -7.84 8.22
N ASN A 9 -4.40 -8.52 8.85
CA ASN A 9 -3.08 -7.96 9.01
C ASN A 9 -2.09 -8.67 8.14
N VAL A 10 -1.18 -7.93 7.56
CA VAL A 10 -0.16 -8.51 6.71
C VAL A 10 1.17 -7.90 7.10
N GLY A 11 2.13 -8.75 7.35
CA GLY A 11 3.45 -8.27 7.70
C GLY A 11 4.44 -8.51 6.58
N VAL A 12 5.26 -7.52 6.28
CA VAL A 12 6.27 -7.68 5.26
C VAL A 12 7.56 -7.08 5.74
N LEU A 13 8.66 -7.59 5.22
CA LEU A 13 9.95 -7.06 5.58
C LEU A 13 10.47 -6.27 4.42
N LEU A 14 11.02 -5.11 4.70
CA LEU A 14 11.55 -4.26 3.66
C LEU A 14 13.01 -3.97 3.95
N SER A 15 13.76 -3.66 2.91
CA SER A 15 15.15 -3.29 3.13
C SER A 15 15.14 -1.89 3.71
N ASP A 16 16.25 -1.50 4.30
CA ASP A 16 16.35 -0.17 4.89
C ASP A 16 16.12 0.90 3.85
N GLU A 17 16.65 0.67 2.67
CA GLU A 17 16.54 1.62 1.59
C GLU A 17 15.10 1.80 1.16
N THR A 18 14.40 0.70 0.96
CA THR A 18 13.01 0.75 0.56
C THR A 18 12.15 1.41 1.64
N TYR A 19 12.45 1.09 2.88
CA TYR A 19 11.70 1.65 3.98
C TYR A 19 11.85 3.18 4.02
N ALA A 20 13.07 3.65 3.83
CA ALA A 20 13.34 5.08 3.85
C ALA A 20 12.61 5.79 2.72
N LEU A 21 12.62 5.20 1.55
CA LEU A 21 11.94 5.79 0.41
C LEU A 21 10.43 5.81 0.63
N LEU A 22 9.93 4.78 1.27
CA LEU A 22 8.52 4.69 1.55
C LEU A 22 8.07 5.78 2.52
N ILE A 23 8.86 6.00 3.56
CA ILE A 23 8.56 7.05 4.53
C ILE A 23 8.55 8.40 3.85
N GLU A 24 9.53 8.63 3.01
CA GLU A 24 9.64 9.90 2.32
C GLU A 24 8.46 10.12 1.38
N ALA A 25 8.08 9.10 0.65
CA ALA A 25 6.96 9.20 -0.27
C ALA A 25 5.65 9.46 0.46
N THR A 26 5.48 8.79 1.60
CA THR A 26 4.28 8.97 2.39
C THR A 26 4.19 10.40 2.91
N ASP A 27 5.32 10.92 3.32
CA ASP A 27 5.38 12.26 3.84
C ASP A 27 5.01 13.28 2.75
N LYS A 28 5.50 13.07 1.56
CA LYS A 28 5.20 13.97 0.47
C LYS A 28 3.74 13.91 0.07
N ALA A 29 3.15 12.73 0.16
CA ALA A 29 1.77 12.56 -0.19
C ALA A 29 0.85 13.07 0.92
N GLU A 30 1.42 13.34 2.09
CA GLU A 30 0.65 13.82 3.22
C GLU A 30 -0.48 12.87 3.56
N GLU A 31 -0.14 11.58 3.59
CA GLU A 31 -1.10 10.56 3.96
C GLU A 31 -0.57 9.77 5.12
N THR A 32 -1.41 9.01 5.77
CA THR A 32 -0.92 8.15 6.83
C THR A 32 -0.19 7.00 6.16
N PHE A 33 0.72 6.40 6.88
CA PHE A 33 1.52 5.32 6.37
C PHE A 33 0.62 4.14 5.96
N SER A 34 -0.34 3.80 6.80
CA SER A 34 -1.24 2.70 6.50
C SER A 34 -2.04 2.95 5.25
N ASN A 35 -2.52 4.16 5.09
CA ASN A 35 -3.33 4.50 3.95
C ASN A 35 -2.52 4.42 2.66
N PHE A 36 -1.29 4.92 2.72
CA PHE A 36 -0.42 4.91 1.57
C PHE A 36 -0.11 3.48 1.14
N ILE A 37 0.22 2.62 2.11
CA ILE A 37 0.53 1.23 1.83
C ILE A 37 -0.69 0.51 1.26
N ARG A 38 -1.84 0.78 1.82
CA ARG A 38 -3.06 0.12 1.37
C ARG A 38 -3.34 0.46 -0.09
N GLU A 39 -3.16 1.71 -0.45
CA GLU A 39 -3.40 2.12 -1.81
C GLU A 39 -2.41 1.47 -2.78
N LEU A 40 -1.16 1.35 -2.37
CA LEU A 40 -0.17 0.72 -3.20
C LEU A 40 -0.53 -0.73 -3.47
N ILE A 41 -0.97 -1.42 -2.46
CA ILE A 41 -1.34 -2.81 -2.59
C ILE A 41 -2.55 -2.95 -3.51
N GLU A 42 -3.53 -2.12 -3.33
CA GLU A 42 -4.74 -2.21 -4.13
C GLU A 42 -4.47 -1.87 -5.58
N ASP A 43 -3.64 -0.89 -5.82
CA ASP A 43 -3.28 -0.53 -7.17
C ASP A 43 -2.55 -1.65 -7.87
N ARG A 44 -1.62 -2.27 -7.15
CA ARG A 44 -0.86 -3.36 -7.74
C ARG A 44 -1.73 -4.55 -8.06
N LEU A 45 -2.64 -4.89 -7.17
CA LEU A 45 -3.54 -6.01 -7.38
C LEU A 45 -4.49 -5.74 -8.51
N LYS A 46 -4.91 -4.51 -8.64
CA LYS A 46 -5.79 -4.14 -9.71
C LYS A 46 -5.10 -4.31 -11.05
N GLU A 47 -3.85 -3.92 -11.10
CA GLU A 47 -3.07 -4.04 -12.30
C GLU A 47 -2.89 -5.49 -12.69
N ILE A 48 -2.62 -6.35 -11.74
CA ILE A 48 -2.43 -7.76 -11.98
C ILE A 48 -3.71 -8.38 -12.48
N LYS A 49 -4.82 -7.99 -11.89
CA LYS A 49 -6.10 -8.53 -12.26
C LYS A 49 -6.45 -8.18 -13.69
N GLU A 50 -6.18 -6.98 -14.09
CA GLU A 50 -6.48 -6.56 -15.44
C GLU A 50 -5.64 -7.27 -16.46
N LYS A 51 -4.36 -7.46 -16.13
CA LYS A 51 -3.54 -8.17 -17.05
C LYS A 51 -3.71 -9.62 -16.99
N GLY A 52 -3.90 -10.13 -15.86
CA GLY A 52 -3.94 -11.54 -15.65
C GLY A 52 -5.16 -12.20 -16.12
N GLU A 53 -6.13 -11.59 -16.37
CA GLU A 53 -7.28 -12.19 -16.64
C GLU A 53 -7.56 -12.41 -17.54
#